data_2193536ea90e4921c7ffd4442b6bf9f9
#
_entry.id   2193536ea90e4921c7ffd4442b6bf9f9
#
_cell.length_a   1.000
_cell.length_b   1.000
_cell.length_c   1.000
_cell.angle_alpha   90.00
_cell.angle_beta   90.00
_cell.angle_gamma   90.00
#
_symmetry.space_group_name_H-M   'P 1'
#
loop_
_entity.id
_entity.type
_entity.pdbx_description
1 polymer ?
#
loop_
_entity_poly.entity_id
_entity_poly.type
_entity_poly.pdbx_seq_one_letter_code
_entity_poly.pdbx_strand_id
1 'polypeptide(L)'
;MGTRRKSREFVLQMLFQADMGQQTPEEVRRTFWREHDSIEKDVRGFAEDLFRMATDRTAEIDGLIERHAEHWRMDRMATVDRNVLRSAVAELMSFPATPRAVVINEALEIARKFSSPESVNFINGVLDSVGRELEKA
;
A
#
# COMPACT_ATOMS: atom_id res chain seq x y z
N MET A 1 -4.98 -6.95 -16.59
CA MET A 1 -4.20 -5.80 -16.32
C MET A 1 -4.87 -4.75 -15.46
N GLY A 2 -6.04 -4.31 -15.79
CA GLY A 2 -6.68 -3.21 -15.08
C GLY A 2 -7.20 -3.51 -13.69
N THR A 3 -7.68 -4.74 -13.46
CA THR A 3 -8.40 -5.04 -12.23
C THR A 3 -7.53 -4.96 -10.98
N ARG A 4 -6.35 -5.57 -10.99
CA ARG A 4 -5.46 -5.52 -9.81
C ARG A 4 -4.89 -4.13 -9.58
N ARG A 5 -4.49 -3.43 -10.64
CA ARG A 5 -4.01 -2.06 -10.50
C ARG A 5 -5.10 -1.17 -9.92
N LYS A 6 -6.33 -1.32 -10.41
CA LYS A 6 -7.45 -0.53 -9.91
C LYS A 6 -7.69 -0.83 -8.43
N SER A 7 -7.63 -2.10 -8.03
CA SER A 7 -7.76 -2.47 -6.63
C SER A 7 -6.70 -1.80 -5.77
N ARG A 8 -5.45 -1.80 -6.25
CA ARG A 8 -4.35 -1.20 -5.51
C ARG A 8 -4.51 0.31 -5.39
N GLU A 9 -5.02 0.96 -6.42
CA GLU A 9 -5.30 2.40 -6.34
C GLU A 9 -6.40 2.69 -5.32
N PHE A 10 -7.43 1.85 -5.26
CA PHE A 10 -8.46 2.01 -4.24
C PHE A 10 -7.90 1.82 -2.83
N VAL A 11 -7.02 0.84 -2.64
CA VAL A 11 -6.39 0.64 -1.33
C VAL A 11 -5.60 1.87 -0.92
N LEU A 12 -4.87 2.49 -1.86
CA LEU A 12 -4.16 3.74 -1.57
C LEU A 12 -5.14 4.82 -1.10
N GLN A 13 -6.26 4.97 -1.79
CA GLN A 13 -7.27 5.95 -1.40
C GLN A 13 -7.85 5.64 -0.02
N MET A 14 -8.12 4.37 0.26
CA MET A 14 -8.66 3.96 1.55
C MET A 14 -7.67 4.21 2.68
N LEU A 15 -6.40 3.88 2.46
CA LEU A 15 -5.35 4.13 3.45
C LEU A 15 -5.16 5.63 3.68
N PHE A 16 -5.20 6.41 2.59
CA PHE A 16 -5.10 7.86 2.70
C PHE A 16 -6.25 8.41 3.54
N GLN A 17 -7.46 7.93 3.30
CA GLN A 17 -8.63 8.36 4.05
C GLN A 17 -8.51 8.01 5.53
N ALA A 18 -8.04 6.81 5.84
CA ALA A 18 -7.84 6.41 7.23
C ALA A 18 -6.78 7.28 7.91
N ASP A 19 -5.68 7.53 7.20
CA ASP A 19 -4.54 8.27 7.73
C ASP A 19 -4.89 9.73 7.96
N MET A 20 -5.36 10.40 6.92
CA MET A 20 -5.62 11.84 6.98
C MET A 20 -6.94 12.16 7.68
N GLY A 21 -7.94 11.29 7.54
CA GLY A 21 -9.23 11.50 8.16
C GLY A 21 -9.31 10.98 9.58
N GLN A 22 -8.27 10.29 10.05
CA GLN A 22 -8.25 9.67 11.38
C GLN A 22 -9.47 8.79 11.62
N GLN A 23 -9.83 8.02 10.60
CA GLN A 23 -10.98 7.12 10.68
C GLN A 23 -10.51 5.69 10.97
N THR A 24 -11.35 4.92 11.63
CA THR A 24 -11.07 3.51 11.84
C THR A 24 -11.18 2.76 10.51
N PRO A 25 -10.50 1.61 10.39
CA PRO A 25 -10.65 0.80 9.18
C PRO A 25 -12.09 0.45 8.86
N GLU A 26 -12.92 0.15 9.86
CA GLU A 26 -14.32 -0.17 9.64
C GLU A 26 -15.08 1.00 9.05
N GLU A 27 -14.82 2.20 9.56
CA GLU A 27 -15.46 3.40 9.04
C GLU A 27 -15.08 3.65 7.59
N VAL A 28 -13.79 3.51 7.25
CA VAL A 28 -13.32 3.69 5.90
C VAL A 28 -13.98 2.68 4.96
N ARG A 29 -13.99 1.41 5.35
CA ARG A 29 -14.59 0.36 4.52
C ARG A 29 -16.06 0.64 4.25
N ARG A 30 -16.79 1.06 5.28
CA ARG A 30 -18.22 1.32 5.14
C ARG A 30 -18.49 2.49 4.19
N THR A 31 -17.79 3.61 4.40
CA THR A 31 -18.05 4.82 3.62
C THR A 31 -17.47 4.73 2.21
N PHE A 32 -16.29 4.14 2.06
CA PHE A 32 -15.63 4.08 0.76
C PHE A 32 -16.48 3.31 -0.25
N TRP A 33 -16.96 2.13 0.12
CA TRP A 33 -17.73 1.31 -0.82
C TRP A 33 -19.13 1.85 -1.06
N ARG A 34 -19.65 2.63 -0.13
CA ARG A 34 -20.92 3.32 -0.37
C ARG A 34 -20.78 4.32 -1.51
N GLU A 35 -19.62 5.00 -1.57
CA GLU A 35 -19.36 5.97 -2.63
C GLU A 35 -18.90 5.33 -3.93
N HIS A 36 -18.54 4.04 -3.87
CA HIS A 36 -18.03 3.30 -5.02
C HIS A 36 -18.83 2.01 -5.22
N ASP A 37 -20.15 2.12 -5.20
CA ASP A 37 -21.04 0.95 -5.17
C ASP A 37 -21.11 0.21 -6.50
N SER A 38 -20.66 0.82 -7.60
CA SER A 38 -20.70 0.19 -8.92
C SER A 38 -19.44 -0.60 -9.26
N ILE A 39 -18.52 -0.76 -8.31
CA ILE A 39 -17.26 -1.42 -8.55
C ILE A 39 -17.44 -2.94 -8.62
N GLU A 40 -16.79 -3.57 -9.58
CA GLU A 40 -16.86 -5.02 -9.78
C GLU A 40 -16.40 -5.78 -8.55
N LYS A 41 -17.01 -6.95 -8.32
CA LYS A 41 -16.71 -7.75 -7.14
C LYS A 41 -15.23 -8.15 -7.03
N ASP A 42 -14.60 -8.48 -8.15
CA ASP A 42 -13.18 -8.90 -8.13
C ASP A 42 -12.28 -7.75 -7.68
N VAL A 43 -12.55 -6.55 -8.18
CA VAL A 43 -11.78 -5.37 -7.81
C VAL A 43 -11.98 -5.07 -6.34
N ARG A 44 -13.22 -5.07 -5.90
CA ARG A 44 -13.54 -4.78 -4.50
C ARG A 44 -12.98 -5.85 -3.57
N GLY A 45 -13.09 -7.12 -3.93
CA GLY A 45 -12.62 -8.21 -3.08
C GLY A 45 -11.14 -8.13 -2.79
N PHE A 46 -10.33 -7.95 -3.82
CA PHE A 46 -8.88 -7.83 -3.62
C PHE A 46 -8.54 -6.56 -2.82
N ALA A 47 -9.21 -5.46 -3.12
CA ALA A 47 -8.96 -4.21 -2.38
C ALA A 47 -9.31 -4.37 -0.90
N GLU A 48 -10.44 -5.04 -0.59
CA GLU A 48 -10.83 -5.29 0.80
C GLU A 48 -9.79 -6.15 1.52
N ASP A 49 -9.34 -7.22 0.87
CA ASP A 49 -8.36 -8.12 1.49
C ASP A 49 -7.04 -7.39 1.74
N LEU A 50 -6.56 -6.64 0.76
CA LEU A 50 -5.29 -5.93 0.90
C LEU A 50 -5.40 -4.82 1.96
N PHE A 51 -6.49 -4.08 1.95
CA PHE A 51 -6.71 -3.03 2.94
C PHE A 51 -6.74 -3.62 4.35
N ARG A 52 -7.43 -4.75 4.52
CA ARG A 52 -7.49 -5.42 5.82
C ARG A 52 -6.10 -5.85 6.28
N MET A 53 -5.31 -6.45 5.39
CA MET A 53 -3.95 -6.87 5.74
C MET A 53 -3.10 -5.67 6.15
N ALA A 54 -3.21 -4.58 5.41
CA ALA A 54 -2.43 -3.38 5.70
C ALA A 54 -2.79 -2.76 7.04
N THR A 55 -4.08 -2.75 7.38
CA THR A 55 -4.53 -2.11 8.62
C THR A 55 -4.37 -3.02 9.83
N ASP A 56 -4.54 -4.34 9.66
CA ASP A 56 -4.38 -5.28 10.78
C ASP A 56 -2.94 -5.37 11.26
N ARG A 57 -1.98 -5.11 10.39
CA ARG A 57 -0.56 -5.27 10.70
C ARG A 57 0.21 -3.95 10.59
N THR A 58 -0.46 -2.83 10.82
CA THR A 58 0.13 -1.51 10.62
C THR A 58 1.44 -1.33 11.37
N ALA A 59 1.49 -1.70 12.65
CA ALA A 59 2.70 -1.49 13.46
C ALA A 59 3.89 -2.28 12.89
N GLU A 60 3.65 -3.51 12.50
CA GLU A 60 4.70 -4.36 11.93
C GLU A 60 5.16 -3.82 10.59
N ILE A 61 4.20 -3.40 9.74
CA ILE A 61 4.51 -2.86 8.43
C ILE A 61 5.30 -1.56 8.55
N ASP A 62 4.85 -0.65 9.40
CA ASP A 62 5.55 0.62 9.61
C ASP A 62 6.96 0.40 10.15
N GLY A 63 7.12 -0.57 11.05
CA GLY A 63 8.44 -0.92 11.58
C GLY A 63 9.39 -1.42 10.49
N LEU A 64 8.88 -2.27 9.59
CA LEU A 64 9.68 -2.74 8.46
C LEU A 64 10.10 -1.58 7.57
N ILE A 65 9.15 -0.70 7.24
CA ILE A 65 9.45 0.43 6.36
C ILE A 65 10.50 1.33 6.98
N GLU A 66 10.35 1.68 8.25
CA GLU A 66 11.31 2.57 8.92
C GLU A 66 12.69 1.95 9.00
N ARG A 67 12.77 0.63 9.23
CA ARG A 67 14.05 -0.06 9.32
C ARG A 67 14.82 0.01 7.99
N HIS A 68 14.10 0.06 6.88
CA HIS A 68 14.70 0.07 5.54
C HIS A 68 14.71 1.45 4.88
N ALA A 69 14.11 2.44 5.50
CA ALA A 69 13.95 3.77 4.88
C ALA A 69 15.06 4.75 5.26
N GLU A 70 16.09 4.32 5.91
CA GLU A 70 17.24 5.14 6.36
C GLU A 70 16.89 6.61 6.54
N HIS A 71 17.04 7.11 7.76
CA HIS A 71 16.85 8.53 8.10
C HIS A 71 15.42 9.05 7.92
N TRP A 72 14.47 8.21 7.49
CA TRP A 72 13.08 8.65 7.31
C TRP A 72 12.14 7.90 8.24
N ARG A 73 11.43 8.64 9.07
CA ARG A 73 10.37 8.09 9.91
C ARG A 73 9.04 8.21 9.16
N MET A 74 8.09 7.34 9.51
CA MET A 74 6.79 7.34 8.84
C MET A 74 6.12 8.70 8.90
N ASP A 75 6.20 9.39 10.04
CA ASP A 75 5.56 10.69 10.21
C ASP A 75 6.24 11.80 9.42
N ARG A 76 7.43 11.56 8.88
CA ARG A 76 8.15 12.54 8.05
C ARG A 76 7.95 12.30 6.57
N MET A 77 7.39 11.18 6.19
CA MET A 77 7.13 10.87 4.78
C MET A 77 5.89 11.60 4.30
N ALA A 78 5.85 11.93 3.00
CA ALA A 78 4.63 12.42 2.38
C ALA A 78 3.54 11.36 2.54
N THR A 79 2.30 11.80 2.76
CA THR A 79 1.19 10.89 3.03
C THR A 79 0.99 9.86 1.90
N VAL A 80 1.10 10.30 0.65
CA VAL A 80 0.98 9.37 -0.48
C VAL A 80 2.09 8.33 -0.41
N ASP A 81 3.32 8.77 -0.20
CA ASP A 81 4.48 7.86 -0.21
C ASP A 81 4.37 6.79 0.86
N ARG A 82 4.05 7.20 2.09
CA ARG A 82 3.97 6.20 3.17
C ARG A 82 2.83 5.22 2.97
N ASN A 83 1.74 5.64 2.35
CA ASN A 83 0.61 4.75 2.13
C ASN A 83 0.83 3.84 0.91
N VAL A 84 1.56 4.29 -0.11
CA VAL A 84 2.02 3.40 -1.17
C VAL A 84 2.92 2.31 -0.57
N LEU A 85 3.85 2.71 0.29
CA LEU A 85 4.73 1.75 0.96
C LEU A 85 3.95 0.75 1.82
N ARG A 86 3.00 1.24 2.61
CA ARG A 86 2.18 0.36 3.46
C ARG A 86 1.43 -0.68 2.63
N SER A 87 0.80 -0.24 1.54
CA SER A 87 0.05 -1.14 0.68
C SER A 87 0.96 -2.20 0.06
N ALA A 88 2.09 -1.77 -0.48
CA ALA A 88 3.01 -2.69 -1.16
C ALA A 88 3.63 -3.68 -0.17
N VAL A 89 4.04 -3.22 1.01
CA VAL A 89 4.61 -4.12 2.02
C VAL A 89 3.57 -5.13 2.49
N ALA A 90 2.33 -4.68 2.70
CA ALA A 90 1.24 -5.60 3.06
C ALA A 90 1.07 -6.69 2.00
N GLU A 91 1.16 -6.31 0.73
CA GLU A 91 1.03 -7.28 -0.37
C GLU A 91 2.21 -8.24 -0.40
N LEU A 92 3.43 -7.74 -0.21
CA LEU A 92 4.62 -8.59 -0.15
C LEU A 92 4.52 -9.61 0.98
N MET A 93 3.96 -9.21 2.12
CA MET A 93 3.85 -10.09 3.28
C MET A 93 2.72 -11.10 3.16
N SER A 94 1.62 -10.73 2.53
CA SER A 94 0.37 -11.48 2.65
C SER A 94 -0.06 -12.21 1.37
N PHE A 95 0.55 -11.90 0.24
CA PHE A 95 0.14 -12.49 -1.04
C PHE A 95 1.35 -13.08 -1.76
N PRO A 96 1.89 -14.19 -1.25
CA PRO A 96 3.14 -14.76 -1.79
C PRO A 96 3.02 -15.25 -3.22
N ALA A 97 1.80 -15.49 -3.70
CA ALA A 97 1.59 -15.90 -5.09
C ALA A 97 1.91 -14.79 -6.08
N THR A 98 1.90 -13.53 -5.65
CA THR A 98 2.25 -12.42 -6.52
C THR A 98 3.77 -12.21 -6.45
N PRO A 99 4.48 -12.29 -7.58
CA PRO A 99 5.93 -12.12 -7.56
C PRO A 99 6.34 -10.76 -7.04
N ARG A 100 7.45 -10.72 -6.30
CA ARG A 100 7.97 -9.48 -5.74
C ARG A 100 8.11 -8.38 -6.79
N ALA A 101 8.66 -8.71 -7.95
CA ALA A 101 8.86 -7.72 -9.01
C ALA A 101 7.56 -7.09 -9.47
N VAL A 102 6.48 -7.87 -9.50
CA VAL A 102 5.17 -7.37 -9.90
C VAL A 102 4.64 -6.40 -8.85
N VAL A 103 4.72 -6.76 -7.57
CA VAL A 103 4.26 -5.89 -6.49
C VAL A 103 4.99 -4.55 -6.53
N ILE A 104 6.31 -4.59 -6.66
CA ILE A 104 7.12 -3.39 -6.67
C ILE A 104 6.82 -2.54 -7.91
N ASN A 105 6.78 -3.15 -9.09
CA ASN A 105 6.50 -2.40 -10.32
C ASN A 105 5.13 -1.73 -10.27
N GLU A 106 4.13 -2.41 -9.75
CA GLU A 106 2.79 -1.82 -9.64
C GLU A 106 2.77 -0.67 -8.65
N ALA A 107 3.49 -0.80 -7.53
CA ALA A 107 3.60 0.30 -6.57
C ALA A 107 4.27 1.52 -7.21
N LEU A 108 5.31 1.29 -8.01
CA LEU A 108 6.00 2.39 -8.68
C LEU A 108 5.12 3.07 -9.72
N GLU A 109 4.30 2.31 -10.46
CA GLU A 109 3.35 2.91 -11.41
C GLU A 109 2.36 3.82 -10.68
N ILE A 110 1.87 3.38 -9.53
CA ILE A 110 0.96 4.20 -8.73
C ILE A 110 1.69 5.44 -8.22
N ALA A 111 2.92 5.28 -7.75
CA ALA A 111 3.70 6.42 -7.25
C ALA A 111 3.97 7.44 -8.36
N ARG A 112 4.24 6.98 -9.58
CA ARG A 112 4.43 7.90 -10.72
C ARG A 112 3.20 8.73 -10.98
N LYS A 113 2.04 8.15 -10.76
CA LYS A 113 0.76 8.83 -11.01
C LYS A 113 0.44 9.86 -9.94
N PHE A 114 0.81 9.61 -8.70
CA PHE A 114 0.35 10.43 -7.57
C PHE A 114 1.47 11.12 -6.78
N SER A 115 2.73 10.89 -7.13
CA SER A 115 3.84 11.44 -6.37
C SER A 115 4.93 12.00 -7.31
N SER A 116 6.10 12.32 -6.75
CA SER A 116 7.19 12.95 -7.49
C SER A 116 8.19 11.89 -7.98
N PRO A 117 9.04 12.24 -8.98
CA PRO A 117 10.10 11.32 -9.40
C PRO A 117 11.06 10.93 -8.27
N GLU A 118 11.36 11.87 -7.38
CA GLU A 118 12.21 11.57 -6.22
C GLU A 118 11.56 10.52 -5.32
N SER A 119 10.23 10.65 -5.13
CA SER A 119 9.49 9.67 -4.33
C SER A 119 9.51 8.29 -4.97
N VAL A 120 9.41 8.21 -6.30
CA VAL A 120 9.45 6.92 -6.99
C VAL A 120 10.78 6.21 -6.70
N ASN A 121 11.90 6.93 -6.79
CA ASN A 121 13.21 6.34 -6.49
C ASN A 121 13.32 5.91 -5.03
N PHE A 122 12.83 6.73 -4.12
CA PHE A 122 12.84 6.42 -2.69
C PHE A 122 12.02 5.16 -2.41
N ILE A 123 10.81 5.11 -2.94
CA ILE A 123 9.90 3.96 -2.74
C ILE A 123 10.53 2.68 -3.31
N ASN A 124 11.13 2.78 -4.49
CA ASN A 124 11.78 1.63 -5.10
C ASN A 124 12.88 1.06 -4.20
N GLY A 125 13.72 1.93 -3.66
CA GLY A 125 14.81 1.49 -2.78
C GLY A 125 14.29 0.81 -1.51
N VAL A 126 13.27 1.39 -0.89
CA VAL A 126 12.69 0.82 0.32
C VAL A 126 12.06 -0.54 0.03
N LEU A 127 11.26 -0.63 -1.02
CA LEU A 127 10.54 -1.87 -1.33
C LEU A 127 11.49 -2.99 -1.74
N ASP A 128 12.55 -2.66 -2.48
CA ASP A 128 13.54 -3.65 -2.84
C ASP A 128 14.21 -4.22 -1.59
N SER A 129 14.58 -3.36 -0.67
CA SER A 129 15.23 -3.76 0.57
C SER A 129 14.30 -4.59 1.47
N VAL A 130 13.06 -4.15 1.63
CA VAL A 130 12.06 -4.89 2.41
C VAL A 130 11.79 -6.25 1.77
N GLY A 131 11.65 -6.29 0.46
CA GLY A 131 11.38 -7.54 -0.24
C GLY A 131 12.49 -8.56 -0.05
N ARG A 132 13.74 -8.09 -0.05
CA ARG A 132 14.88 -9.00 0.20
C ARG A 132 14.83 -9.57 1.61
N GLU A 133 14.52 -8.75 2.61
CA GLU A 133 14.42 -9.24 3.98
C GLU A 133 13.33 -10.29 4.10
N LEU A 134 12.16 -10.04 3.51
CA LEU A 134 11.03 -10.96 3.61
C LEU A 134 11.32 -12.29 2.94
N GLU A 135 12.11 -12.30 1.86
CA GLU A 135 12.46 -13.55 1.18
C GLU A 135 13.42 -14.42 1.99
N LYS A 136 14.17 -13.81 2.88
CA LYS A 136 15.11 -14.56 3.73
C LYS A 136 14.44 -15.19 4.94
N ALA A 137 13.24 -14.76 5.27
CA ALA A 137 12.54 -15.20 6.47
C ALA A 137 11.96 -16.61 6.34
#